data_014769786d1675fd27aed783cbe32992
#
_entry.id   014769786d1675fd27aed783cbe32992
#
_cell.length_a   1.000
_cell.length_b   1.000
_cell.length_c   1.000
_cell.angle_alpha   90.00
_cell.angle_beta   90.00
_cell.angle_gamma   90.00
#
_symmetry.space_group_name_H-M   'P 1'
#
loop_
_entity.id
_entity.type
_entity.pdbx_description
1 polymer ?
#
loop_
_entity_poly.entity_id
_entity_poly.type
_entity_poly.pdbx_seq_one_letter_code
_entity_poly.pdbx_strand_id
1 'polypeptide(L)'
;QPTMAIAFNEVGRQAIMADPDWQGGHYYGGRSPAKGLSVARMVGHITYLSDEAMEEKFGRRLQDIHDYTFTFSADFEVESYLRYQGLSFTNRFDANTYLYITRALDYFDLTRRHGTLVKAFEAVKARFLVMGFSSDWLHPPYQLKEIVSALRATQKHVSYYEVESHFGHDAFLLEREKMEGIIAAFLSSGSKSYHR
;
A
#
# COMPACT_ATOMS: atom_id res chain seq x y z
N GLN A 1 -11.88 -1.77 -0.75
CA GLN A 1 -10.74 -1.11 -1.40
C GLN A 1 -11.21 0.04 -2.31
N PRO A 2 -10.47 1.16 -2.40
CA PRO A 2 -10.72 2.22 -3.38
C PRO A 2 -10.51 1.73 -4.82
N THR A 3 -11.18 2.34 -5.78
CA THR A 3 -11.10 1.97 -7.21
C THR A 3 -9.65 1.94 -7.73
N MET A 4 -8.83 2.92 -7.35
CA MET A 4 -7.43 2.99 -7.78
C MET A 4 -6.61 1.80 -7.27
N ALA A 5 -6.78 1.40 -6.00
CA ALA A 5 -6.10 0.23 -5.44
C ALA A 5 -6.54 -1.07 -6.14
N ILE A 6 -7.85 -1.22 -6.45
CA ILE A 6 -8.36 -2.35 -7.22
C ILE A 6 -7.72 -2.39 -8.63
N ALA A 7 -7.57 -1.23 -9.28
CA ALA A 7 -6.95 -1.13 -10.60
C ALA A 7 -5.47 -1.57 -10.58
N PHE A 8 -4.68 -1.11 -9.61
CA PHE A 8 -3.29 -1.54 -9.46
C PHE A 8 -3.17 -3.04 -9.13
N ASN A 9 -4.04 -3.54 -8.24
CA ASN A 9 -4.09 -4.97 -7.95
C ASN A 9 -4.38 -5.78 -9.20
N GLU A 10 -5.32 -5.32 -10.06
CA GLU A 10 -5.65 -6.02 -11.30
C GLU A 10 -4.47 -6.04 -12.28
N VAL A 11 -3.73 -4.95 -12.44
CA VAL A 11 -2.51 -4.94 -13.29
C VAL A 11 -1.51 -5.98 -12.78
N GLY A 12 -1.27 -6.04 -11.47
CA GLY A 12 -0.37 -7.05 -10.87
C GLY A 12 -0.86 -8.49 -11.09
N ARG A 13 -2.17 -8.74 -10.94
CA ARG A 13 -2.75 -10.07 -11.20
C ARG A 13 -2.63 -10.46 -12.67
N GLN A 14 -2.92 -9.54 -13.59
CA GLN A 14 -2.79 -9.81 -15.03
C GLN A 14 -1.34 -10.10 -15.41
N ALA A 15 -0.36 -9.40 -14.83
CA ALA A 15 1.06 -9.70 -15.07
C ALA A 15 1.42 -11.13 -14.63
N ILE A 16 0.94 -11.58 -13.47
CA ILE A 16 1.17 -12.94 -12.98
C ILE A 16 0.48 -13.97 -13.87
N MET A 17 -0.80 -13.76 -14.19
CA MET A 17 -1.59 -14.72 -14.98
C MET A 17 -1.15 -14.82 -16.45
N ALA A 18 -0.52 -13.78 -16.98
CA ALA A 18 0.09 -13.77 -18.31
C ALA A 18 1.47 -14.44 -18.37
N ASP A 19 2.10 -14.71 -17.23
CA ASP A 19 3.37 -15.41 -17.17
C ASP A 19 3.16 -16.89 -17.56
N PRO A 20 3.86 -17.43 -18.59
CA PRO A 20 3.70 -18.82 -19.01
C PRO A 20 3.95 -19.85 -17.89
N ASP A 21 4.81 -19.52 -16.94
CA ASP A 21 5.13 -20.40 -15.83
C ASP A 21 4.02 -20.41 -14.74
N TRP A 22 2.99 -19.56 -14.81
CA TRP A 22 1.86 -19.59 -13.89
C TRP A 22 0.97 -20.83 -14.02
N GLN A 23 0.76 -21.31 -15.26
CA GLN A 23 0.04 -22.57 -15.56
C GLN A 23 -1.35 -22.69 -14.86
N GLY A 24 -2.13 -21.59 -14.84
CA GLY A 24 -3.43 -21.59 -14.16
C GLY A 24 -3.35 -21.79 -12.64
N GLY A 25 -2.20 -21.51 -12.03
CA GLY A 25 -1.93 -21.71 -10.61
C GLY A 25 -1.28 -23.05 -10.26
N HIS A 26 -1.04 -23.92 -11.24
CA HIS A 26 -0.50 -25.29 -11.04
C HIS A 26 1.02 -25.38 -11.26
N TYR A 27 1.79 -24.40 -10.77
CA TYR A 27 3.23 -24.32 -10.98
C TYR A 27 4.08 -24.93 -9.85
N TYR A 28 3.46 -25.40 -8.76
CA TYR A 28 4.19 -25.99 -7.63
C TYR A 28 4.93 -27.27 -8.07
N GLY A 29 6.21 -27.34 -7.74
CA GLY A 29 7.10 -28.40 -8.21
C GLY A 29 7.78 -28.15 -9.56
N GLY A 30 7.42 -27.05 -10.24
CA GLY A 30 8.02 -26.57 -11.48
C GLY A 30 8.64 -25.17 -11.33
N ARG A 31 8.62 -24.38 -12.41
CA ARG A 31 9.07 -22.98 -12.37
C ARG A 31 7.96 -22.08 -11.88
N SER A 32 8.31 -21.20 -10.95
CA SER A 32 7.42 -20.14 -10.47
C SER A 32 7.24 -19.03 -11.54
N PRO A 33 6.05 -18.39 -11.64
CA PRO A 33 5.80 -17.25 -12.52
C PRO A 33 6.51 -15.97 -12.00
N ALA A 34 7.85 -16.06 -11.94
CA ALA A 34 8.68 -15.03 -11.33
C ALA A 34 8.67 -13.72 -12.10
N LYS A 35 8.54 -13.77 -13.45
CA LYS A 35 8.46 -12.55 -14.29
C LYS A 35 7.19 -11.75 -13.99
N GLY A 36 6.05 -12.42 -13.98
CA GLY A 36 4.77 -11.79 -13.67
C GLY A 36 4.71 -11.24 -12.25
N LEU A 37 5.18 -12.03 -11.27
CA LEU A 37 5.24 -11.60 -9.87
C LEU A 37 6.21 -10.43 -9.67
N SER A 38 7.34 -10.41 -10.38
CA SER A 38 8.29 -9.29 -10.39
C SER A 38 7.62 -8.00 -10.89
N VAL A 39 6.90 -8.05 -12.01
CA VAL A 39 6.17 -6.88 -12.54
C VAL A 39 5.09 -6.40 -11.57
N ALA A 40 4.34 -7.31 -10.97
CA ALA A 40 3.34 -6.97 -9.96
C ALA A 40 3.98 -6.22 -8.77
N ARG A 41 5.19 -6.62 -8.35
CA ARG A 41 5.93 -5.94 -7.28
C ARG A 41 6.45 -4.57 -7.71
N MET A 42 6.91 -4.41 -8.96
CA MET A 42 7.32 -3.09 -9.49
C MET A 42 6.18 -2.08 -9.40
N VAL A 43 4.97 -2.48 -9.78
CA VAL A 43 3.76 -1.63 -9.64
C VAL A 43 3.57 -1.19 -8.19
N GLY A 44 3.69 -2.12 -7.24
CA GLY A 44 3.62 -1.78 -5.81
C GLY A 44 4.66 -0.73 -5.40
N HIS A 45 5.90 -0.85 -5.85
CA HIS A 45 6.95 0.14 -5.52
C HIS A 45 6.70 1.53 -6.11
N ILE A 46 6.04 1.62 -7.26
CA ILE A 46 5.62 2.90 -7.83
C ILE A 46 4.54 3.53 -6.93
N THR A 47 3.59 2.75 -6.43
CA THR A 47 2.47 3.27 -5.64
C THR A 47 2.85 3.66 -4.20
N TYR A 48 4.00 3.22 -3.70
CA TYR A 48 4.42 3.48 -2.32
C TYR A 48 5.11 4.83 -2.13
N LEU A 49 5.75 5.36 -3.17
CA LEU A 49 6.40 6.67 -3.12
C LEU A 49 5.48 7.74 -3.72
N SER A 50 5.63 8.98 -3.26
CA SER A 50 5.08 10.13 -3.95
C SER A 50 5.90 10.46 -5.20
N ASP A 51 5.36 11.30 -6.08
CA ASP A 51 6.09 11.84 -7.22
C ASP A 51 7.34 12.60 -6.76
N GLU A 52 7.21 13.45 -5.74
CA GLU A 52 8.31 14.22 -5.17
C GLU A 52 9.42 13.31 -4.59
N ALA A 53 9.05 12.29 -3.81
CA ALA A 53 10.03 11.33 -3.27
C ALA A 53 10.70 10.49 -4.37
N MET A 54 9.99 10.18 -5.44
CA MET A 54 10.53 9.45 -6.59
C MET A 54 11.54 10.32 -7.34
N GLU A 55 11.20 11.60 -7.58
CA GLU A 55 12.09 12.56 -8.24
C GLU A 55 13.33 12.85 -7.41
N GLU A 56 13.19 13.08 -6.10
CA GLU A 56 14.32 13.28 -5.18
C GLU A 56 15.26 12.07 -5.17
N LYS A 57 14.68 10.87 -5.12
CA LYS A 57 15.45 9.63 -4.99
C LYS A 57 16.18 9.26 -6.27
N PHE A 58 15.58 9.44 -7.43
CA PHE A 58 16.11 8.95 -8.70
C PHE A 58 16.32 10.06 -9.74
N GLY A 59 15.38 11.00 -9.87
CA GLY A 59 15.36 11.96 -10.95
C GLY A 59 15.48 11.27 -12.32
N ARG A 60 16.29 11.82 -13.19
CA ARG A 60 16.65 11.23 -14.49
C ARG A 60 18.08 10.69 -14.51
N ARG A 61 18.61 10.27 -13.37
CA ARG A 61 19.99 9.78 -13.30
C ARG A 61 20.13 8.45 -14.05
N LEU A 62 21.25 8.35 -14.79
CA LEU A 62 21.62 7.13 -15.49
C LEU A 62 22.31 6.14 -14.55
N GLN A 63 22.07 4.85 -14.79
CA GLN A 63 22.61 3.76 -14.00
C GLN A 63 23.98 3.32 -14.56
N ASP A 64 25.07 3.78 -13.95
CA ASP A 64 26.47 3.39 -14.28
C ASP A 64 26.84 3.48 -15.77
N ILE A 65 26.17 4.35 -16.53
CA ILE A 65 26.44 4.62 -17.94
C ILE A 65 26.55 6.12 -18.19
N HIS A 66 27.24 6.51 -19.25
CA HIS A 66 27.49 7.93 -19.59
C HIS A 66 26.48 8.51 -20.58
N ASP A 67 25.79 7.65 -21.35
CA ASP A 67 24.82 8.07 -22.36
C ASP A 67 23.78 6.96 -22.58
N TYR A 68 22.67 7.29 -23.25
CA TYR A 68 21.59 6.32 -23.53
C TYR A 68 22.07 5.18 -24.42
N THR A 69 21.66 3.96 -24.07
CA THR A 69 22.03 2.76 -24.84
C THR A 69 21.14 2.53 -26.06
N PHE A 70 19.97 3.18 -26.12
CA PHE A 70 18.92 2.96 -27.13
C PHE A 70 18.49 1.48 -27.24
N THR A 71 18.59 0.75 -26.14
CA THR A 71 18.15 -0.64 -26.01
C THR A 71 17.02 -0.76 -24.98
N PHE A 72 16.56 -1.98 -24.67
CA PHE A 72 15.60 -2.24 -23.60
C PHE A 72 16.30 -2.65 -22.28
N SER A 73 17.58 -2.35 -22.12
CA SER A 73 18.27 -2.46 -20.83
C SER A 73 17.84 -1.35 -19.86
N ALA A 74 18.28 -1.42 -18.62
CA ALA A 74 18.00 -0.35 -17.66
C ALA A 74 19.02 0.78 -17.84
N ASP A 75 18.61 1.87 -18.46
CA ASP A 75 19.43 3.07 -18.61
C ASP A 75 19.33 3.96 -17.36
N PHE A 76 18.15 4.04 -16.73
CA PHE A 76 17.90 4.90 -15.57
C PHE A 76 17.99 4.13 -14.24
N GLU A 77 18.44 4.84 -13.19
CA GLU A 77 18.50 4.27 -11.83
C GLU A 77 17.15 3.72 -11.37
N VAL A 78 16.04 4.41 -11.67
CA VAL A 78 14.69 3.97 -11.31
C VAL A 78 14.32 2.63 -11.95
N GLU A 79 14.72 2.38 -13.20
CA GLU A 79 14.46 1.10 -13.88
C GLU A 79 15.24 -0.04 -13.19
N SER A 80 16.50 0.20 -12.87
CA SER A 80 17.36 -0.75 -12.16
C SER A 80 16.80 -1.05 -10.76
N TYR A 81 16.36 -0.02 -10.04
CA TYR A 81 15.71 -0.16 -8.74
C TYR A 81 14.45 -1.02 -8.82
N LEU A 82 13.55 -0.73 -9.76
CA LEU A 82 12.30 -1.48 -9.90
C LEU A 82 12.56 -2.95 -10.26
N ARG A 83 13.50 -3.22 -11.18
CA ARG A 83 13.90 -4.59 -11.55
C ARG A 83 14.46 -5.33 -10.34
N TYR A 84 15.35 -4.70 -9.57
CA TYR A 84 15.92 -5.31 -8.36
C TYR A 84 14.82 -5.64 -7.32
N GLN A 85 13.93 -4.70 -7.04
CA GLN A 85 12.84 -4.91 -6.08
C GLN A 85 11.87 -6.00 -6.52
N GLY A 86 11.55 -6.04 -7.81
CA GLY A 86 10.73 -7.08 -8.39
C GLY A 86 11.35 -8.47 -8.24
N LEU A 87 12.61 -8.65 -8.67
CA LEU A 87 13.32 -9.92 -8.57
C LEU A 87 13.51 -10.37 -7.12
N SER A 88 13.94 -9.47 -6.25
CA SER A 88 14.14 -9.76 -4.82
C SER A 88 12.85 -10.29 -4.15
N PHE A 89 11.69 -9.78 -4.56
CA PHE A 89 10.40 -10.22 -4.05
C PHE A 89 10.07 -11.66 -4.43
N THR A 90 10.43 -12.11 -5.63
CA THR A 90 10.11 -13.46 -6.10
C THR A 90 10.81 -14.57 -5.31
N ASN A 91 11.89 -14.25 -4.60
CA ASN A 91 12.61 -15.20 -3.75
C ASN A 91 11.91 -15.50 -2.42
N ARG A 92 10.93 -14.68 -2.01
CA ARG A 92 10.31 -14.75 -0.69
C ARG A 92 8.79 -14.73 -0.70
N PHE A 93 8.18 -14.59 -1.88
CA PHE A 93 6.72 -14.48 -1.99
C PHE A 93 6.17 -15.37 -3.09
N ASP A 94 5.01 -15.96 -2.81
CA ASP A 94 4.32 -16.87 -3.72
C ASP A 94 3.29 -16.13 -4.58
N ALA A 95 3.24 -16.44 -5.87
CA ALA A 95 2.39 -15.75 -6.82
C ALA A 95 0.88 -16.03 -6.59
N ASN A 96 0.50 -17.27 -6.29
CA ASN A 96 -0.89 -17.58 -5.95
C ASN A 96 -1.32 -16.87 -4.68
N THR A 97 -0.46 -16.78 -3.68
CA THR A 97 -0.70 -16.02 -2.44
C THR A 97 -0.96 -14.54 -2.77
N TYR A 98 -0.18 -13.93 -3.67
CA TYR A 98 -0.42 -12.57 -4.14
C TYR A 98 -1.81 -12.41 -4.79
N LEU A 99 -2.18 -13.33 -5.68
CA LEU A 99 -3.48 -13.32 -6.35
C LEU A 99 -4.64 -13.40 -5.35
N TYR A 100 -4.58 -14.34 -4.41
CA TYR A 100 -5.65 -14.54 -3.42
C TYR A 100 -5.75 -13.38 -2.43
N ILE A 101 -4.63 -12.88 -1.90
CA ILE A 101 -4.64 -11.78 -0.94
C ILE A 101 -5.17 -10.50 -1.60
N THR A 102 -4.68 -10.15 -2.78
CA THR A 102 -5.15 -8.93 -3.46
C THR A 102 -6.63 -9.04 -3.85
N ARG A 103 -7.11 -10.22 -4.24
CA ARG A 103 -8.53 -10.42 -4.51
C ARG A 103 -9.38 -10.34 -3.24
N ALA A 104 -8.92 -10.89 -2.14
CA ALA A 104 -9.60 -10.79 -0.85
C ALA A 104 -9.69 -9.33 -0.37
N LEU A 105 -8.62 -8.55 -0.55
CA LEU A 105 -8.61 -7.11 -0.26
C LEU A 105 -9.61 -6.35 -1.14
N ASP A 106 -9.69 -6.65 -2.44
CA ASP A 106 -10.63 -6.01 -3.36
C ASP A 106 -12.09 -6.29 -2.97
N TYR A 107 -12.38 -7.49 -2.49
CA TYR A 107 -13.72 -7.88 -2.04
C TYR A 107 -14.10 -7.34 -0.67
N PHE A 108 -13.13 -6.85 0.11
CA PHE A 108 -13.40 -6.28 1.41
C PHE A 108 -14.13 -4.94 1.27
N ASP A 109 -15.41 -4.94 1.64
CA ASP A 109 -16.28 -3.77 1.64
C ASP A 109 -17.24 -3.85 2.85
N LEU A 110 -17.03 -2.96 3.81
CA LEU A 110 -17.90 -2.85 4.99
C LEU A 110 -19.33 -2.44 4.61
N THR A 111 -19.49 -1.64 3.57
CA THR A 111 -20.81 -1.14 3.18
C THR A 111 -21.69 -2.22 2.56
N ARG A 112 -21.08 -3.20 1.89
CA ARG A 112 -21.80 -4.33 1.28
C ARG A 112 -22.60 -5.15 2.29
N ARG A 113 -22.07 -5.29 3.51
CA ARG A 113 -22.70 -6.06 4.60
C ARG A 113 -23.66 -5.22 5.43
N HIS A 114 -23.33 -3.95 5.64
CA HIS A 114 -23.99 -3.08 6.60
C HIS A 114 -24.81 -1.94 5.95
N GLY A 115 -24.73 -1.79 4.63
CA GLY A 115 -25.37 -0.72 3.86
C GLY A 115 -24.58 0.60 3.90
N THR A 116 -24.06 1.01 5.05
CA THR A 116 -23.25 2.24 5.21
C THR A 116 -22.12 2.02 6.19
N LEU A 117 -21.06 2.86 6.12
CA LEU A 117 -19.99 2.86 7.11
C LEU A 117 -20.50 3.20 8.51
N VAL A 118 -21.47 4.09 8.62
CA VAL A 118 -22.13 4.43 9.92
C VAL A 118 -22.68 3.17 10.55
N LYS A 119 -23.51 2.41 9.83
CA LYS A 119 -24.07 1.15 10.35
C LYS A 119 -22.99 0.10 10.67
N ALA A 120 -21.93 0.05 9.87
CA ALA A 120 -20.82 -0.87 10.12
C ALA A 120 -20.12 -0.59 11.46
N PHE A 121 -20.07 0.67 11.89
CA PHE A 121 -19.41 1.08 13.13
C PHE A 121 -20.33 1.15 14.36
N GLU A 122 -21.64 1.01 14.23
CA GLU A 122 -22.58 1.11 15.36
C GLU A 122 -22.23 0.19 16.54
N ALA A 123 -21.92 -1.07 16.27
CA ALA A 123 -21.63 -2.06 17.31
C ALA A 123 -20.17 -2.02 17.82
N VAL A 124 -19.31 -1.21 17.23
CA VAL A 124 -17.91 -1.15 17.61
C VAL A 124 -17.72 -0.43 18.93
N LYS A 125 -16.91 -0.98 19.83
CA LYS A 125 -16.62 -0.43 21.17
C LYS A 125 -15.20 0.14 21.30
N ALA A 126 -14.34 -0.11 20.30
CA ALA A 126 -12.95 0.35 20.32
C ALA A 126 -12.84 1.86 20.19
N ARG A 127 -11.76 2.40 20.73
CA ARG A 127 -11.26 3.73 20.38
C ARG A 127 -10.42 3.65 19.12
N PHE A 128 -10.43 4.71 18.33
CA PHE A 128 -9.70 4.77 17.08
C PHE A 128 -8.66 5.87 17.07
N LEU A 129 -7.48 5.55 16.59
CA LEU A 129 -6.51 6.51 16.08
C LEU A 129 -6.42 6.28 14.57
N VAL A 130 -6.81 7.27 13.79
CA VAL A 130 -6.72 7.25 12.34
C VAL A 130 -5.64 8.24 11.93
N MET A 131 -4.65 7.77 11.19
CA MET A 131 -3.53 8.60 10.72
C MET A 131 -3.44 8.53 9.21
N GLY A 132 -3.26 9.67 8.57
CA GLY A 132 -3.02 9.81 7.14
C GLY A 132 -1.76 10.62 6.87
N PHE A 133 -1.22 10.51 5.66
CA PHE A 133 -0.06 11.26 5.21
C PHE A 133 -0.44 12.14 4.03
N SER A 134 -0.01 13.40 4.03
CA SER A 134 -0.46 14.41 3.05
C SER A 134 -0.19 14.02 1.60
N SER A 135 0.91 13.32 1.33
CA SER A 135 1.34 12.91 -0.01
C SER A 135 0.97 11.45 -0.37
N ASP A 136 0.24 10.72 0.51
CA ASP A 136 -0.20 9.36 0.21
C ASP A 136 -1.30 9.37 -0.86
N TRP A 137 -0.93 9.01 -2.07
CA TRP A 137 -1.86 8.94 -3.20
C TRP A 137 -2.46 7.55 -3.41
N LEU A 138 -1.92 6.51 -2.75
CA LEU A 138 -2.49 5.16 -2.72
C LEU A 138 -3.70 5.09 -1.77
N HIS A 139 -3.57 5.72 -0.58
CA HIS A 139 -4.63 5.88 0.41
C HIS A 139 -4.77 7.36 0.81
N PRO A 140 -5.32 8.21 -0.06
CA PRO A 140 -5.37 9.65 0.17
C PRO A 140 -6.12 10.03 1.44
N PRO A 141 -5.74 11.12 2.12
CA PRO A 141 -6.35 11.56 3.38
C PRO A 141 -7.88 11.70 3.36
N TYR A 142 -8.48 12.04 2.21
CA TYR A 142 -9.94 12.16 2.11
C TYR A 142 -10.67 10.85 2.40
N GLN A 143 -10.11 9.68 2.03
CA GLN A 143 -10.71 8.37 2.32
C GLN A 143 -10.70 8.07 3.82
N LEU A 144 -9.64 8.47 4.52
CA LEU A 144 -9.56 8.33 5.97
C LEU A 144 -10.55 9.27 6.68
N LYS A 145 -10.75 10.47 6.14
CA LYS A 145 -11.75 11.43 6.65
C LYS A 145 -13.18 10.90 6.53
N GLU A 146 -13.48 10.08 5.52
CA GLU A 146 -14.78 9.38 5.41
C GLU A 146 -14.98 8.39 6.57
N ILE A 147 -13.96 7.60 6.90
CA ILE A 147 -13.97 6.67 8.04
C ILE A 147 -14.16 7.45 9.35
N VAL A 148 -13.40 8.53 9.54
CA VAL A 148 -13.50 9.38 10.73
C VAL A 148 -14.89 10.00 10.88
N SER A 149 -15.47 10.45 9.77
CA SER A 149 -16.82 11.03 9.75
C SER A 149 -17.89 10.00 10.17
N ALA A 150 -17.78 8.77 9.66
CA ALA A 150 -18.68 7.68 10.03
C ALA A 150 -18.54 7.28 11.51
N LEU A 151 -17.30 7.22 12.03
CA LEU A 151 -17.03 6.96 13.44
C LEU A 151 -17.60 8.06 14.35
N ARG A 152 -17.47 9.32 13.98
CA ARG A 152 -18.05 10.46 14.71
C ARG A 152 -19.57 10.43 14.70
N ALA A 153 -20.18 10.11 13.57
CA ALA A 153 -21.64 10.00 13.45
C ALA A 153 -22.22 8.92 14.39
N THR A 154 -21.44 7.89 14.71
CA THR A 154 -21.81 6.84 15.68
C THR A 154 -21.29 7.12 17.09
N GLN A 155 -20.85 8.35 17.37
CA GLN A 155 -20.32 8.77 18.68
C GLN A 155 -19.15 7.92 19.18
N LYS A 156 -18.35 7.36 18.26
CA LYS A 156 -17.14 6.62 18.64
C LYS A 156 -16.02 7.57 19.01
N HIS A 157 -15.19 7.12 19.94
CA HIS A 157 -13.99 7.86 20.33
C HIS A 157 -12.95 7.72 19.22
N VAL A 158 -12.75 8.79 18.43
CA VAL A 158 -11.83 8.81 17.30
C VAL A 158 -10.94 10.04 17.35
N SER A 159 -9.62 9.82 17.24
CA SER A 159 -8.61 10.83 16.99
C SER A 159 -8.14 10.72 15.55
N TYR A 160 -8.00 11.85 14.86
CA TYR A 160 -7.49 11.93 13.49
C TYR A 160 -6.27 12.85 13.43
N TYR A 161 -5.22 12.37 12.79
CA TYR A 161 -4.03 13.15 12.49
C TYR A 161 -3.67 13.01 11.02
N GLU A 162 -3.45 14.14 10.35
CA GLU A 162 -2.85 14.21 9.03
C GLU A 162 -1.40 14.65 9.20
N VAL A 163 -0.47 13.72 8.93
CA VAL A 163 0.96 13.95 9.05
C VAL A 163 1.46 14.53 7.73
N GLU A 164 2.01 15.73 7.78
CA GLU A 164 2.65 16.32 6.61
C GLU A 164 3.95 15.57 6.29
N SER A 165 4.04 15.02 5.08
CA SER A 165 5.15 14.24 4.58
C SER A 165 5.13 14.20 3.07
N HIS A 166 6.31 14.15 2.44
CA HIS A 166 6.49 13.99 0.99
C HIS A 166 6.80 12.56 0.56
N PHE A 167 6.90 11.61 1.49
CA PHE A 167 7.32 10.23 1.20
C PHE A 167 6.24 9.31 0.61
N GLY A 168 5.02 9.80 0.39
CA GLY A 168 3.92 8.99 -0.12
C GLY A 168 3.39 7.99 0.90
N HIS A 169 2.99 6.81 0.43
CA HIS A 169 2.49 5.75 1.31
C HIS A 169 3.55 5.24 2.29
N ASP A 170 4.82 5.16 1.87
CA ASP A 170 5.93 4.71 2.73
C ASP A 170 6.24 5.68 3.88
N ALA A 171 5.60 6.85 3.95
CA ALA A 171 5.76 7.81 5.04
C ALA A 171 5.57 7.17 6.43
N PHE A 172 4.68 6.18 6.58
CA PHE A 172 4.46 5.50 7.86
C PHE A 172 5.69 4.69 8.34
N LEU A 173 6.62 4.37 7.46
CA LEU A 173 7.89 3.72 7.78
C LEU A 173 9.01 4.73 8.07
N LEU A 174 8.93 5.92 7.47
CA LEU A 174 9.99 6.92 7.47
C LEU A 174 9.77 8.01 8.52
N GLU A 175 8.53 8.42 8.77
CA GLU A 175 8.16 9.46 9.74
C GLU A 175 8.01 8.91 11.18
N ARG A 176 8.94 8.07 11.58
CA ARG A 176 8.89 7.29 12.83
C ARG A 176 8.71 8.17 14.06
N GLU A 177 9.50 9.23 14.21
CA GLU A 177 9.48 10.09 15.39
C GLU A 177 8.12 10.80 15.55
N LYS A 178 7.56 11.32 14.45
CA LYS A 178 6.23 11.95 14.46
C LYS A 178 5.16 10.95 14.87
N MET A 179 5.21 9.73 14.35
CA MET A 179 4.23 8.69 14.64
C MET A 179 4.32 8.16 16.07
N GLU A 180 5.53 7.91 16.59
CA GLU A 180 5.74 7.39 17.95
C GLU A 180 5.10 8.31 19.00
N GLY A 181 5.28 9.63 18.87
CA GLY A 181 4.67 10.60 19.77
C GLY A 181 3.14 10.56 19.77
N ILE A 182 2.53 10.51 18.59
CA ILE A 182 1.07 10.47 18.43
C ILE A 182 0.50 9.17 18.98
N ILE A 183 1.11 8.02 18.66
CA ILE A 183 0.69 6.70 19.13
C ILE A 183 0.81 6.61 20.66
N ALA A 184 1.93 7.04 21.22
CA ALA A 184 2.17 7.03 22.67
C ALA A 184 1.12 7.89 23.42
N ALA A 185 0.82 9.08 22.91
CA ALA A 185 -0.21 9.95 23.48
C ALA A 185 -1.61 9.31 23.44
N PHE A 186 -1.97 8.68 22.31
CA PHE A 186 -3.25 7.98 22.16
C PHE A 186 -3.36 6.80 23.14
N LEU A 187 -2.33 5.98 23.28
CA LEU A 187 -2.32 4.83 24.18
C LEU A 187 -2.42 5.28 25.64
N SER A 188 -1.64 6.29 26.02
CA SER A 188 -1.61 6.83 27.40
C SER A 188 -2.95 7.45 27.82
N SER A 189 -3.68 8.07 26.88
CA SER A 189 -4.99 8.65 27.16
C SER A 189 -6.07 7.61 27.52
N GLY A 190 -5.86 6.34 27.19
CA GLY A 190 -6.78 5.25 27.47
C GLY A 190 -6.59 4.60 28.83
N SER A 191 -5.42 4.70 29.42
CA SER A 191 -5.14 4.08 30.73
C SER A 191 -5.85 4.77 31.90
N LYS A 192 -6.27 6.03 31.74
CA LYS A 192 -6.95 6.81 32.79
C LYS A 192 -8.45 6.50 32.97
N SER A 193 -9.08 5.73 32.10
CA SER A 193 -10.54 5.45 32.17
C SER A 193 -10.90 4.10 32.79
N TYR A 194 -9.94 3.28 33.21
CA TYR A 194 -10.20 1.97 33.85
C TYR A 194 -10.20 2.00 35.39
N HIS A 195 -10.10 3.18 36.00
CA HIS A 195 -10.11 3.35 37.46
C HIS A 195 -11.28 4.21 37.96
N ARG A 196 -12.50 4.01 37.42
CA ARG A 196 -13.72 4.51 38.05
C ARG A 196 -14.81 3.45 38.03
#